data_1419338a831bfceb1f36703a69e41264
#
_entry.id   1419338a831bfceb1f36703a69e41264
#
_cell.length_a   1.000
_cell.length_b   1.000
_cell.length_c   1.000
_cell.angle_alpha   90.00
_cell.angle_beta   90.00
_cell.angle_gamma   90.00
#
_symmetry.space_group_name_H-M   'P 1'
#
loop_
_entity.id
_entity.type
_entity.pdbx_description
1 polymer ?
#
loop_
_entity_poly.entity_id
_entity_poly.type
_entity_poly.pdbx_seq_one_letter_code
_entity_poly.pdbx_strand_id
1 'polypeptide(L)'
;MQLVTRLIALSRAMQLRRQFRAIEKALADLPTNARRQLAAISLREFANASKSEFPHLYGTPPEMKYRAWGSGTDIGLERMRSDSLQVRLRGVALWLTVAYHETKDSPFGEQQELHRQVMRALRALKDSIPQGELKQWFAAANEAQAA
;
A
#
# COMPACT_ATOMS: atom_id res chain seq x y z
N MET A 1 3.63 29.05 7.33
CA MET A 1 2.83 28.07 6.57
C MET A 1 3.67 26.92 6.04
N GLN A 2 4.77 27.19 5.35
CA GLN A 2 5.66 26.13 4.82
C GLN A 2 6.28 25.27 5.93
N LEU A 3 6.63 25.85 7.08
CA LEU A 3 7.22 25.12 8.20
C LEU A 3 6.24 24.13 8.79
N VAL A 4 4.98 24.51 8.99
CA VAL A 4 3.93 23.63 9.54
C VAL A 4 3.67 22.46 8.60
N THR A 5 3.53 22.72 7.30
CA THR A 5 3.33 21.69 6.29
C THR A 5 4.51 20.71 6.28
N ARG A 6 5.73 21.22 6.38
CA ARG A 6 6.94 20.40 6.41
C ARG A 6 6.99 19.51 7.66
N LEU A 7 6.62 20.05 8.83
CA LEU A 7 6.58 19.28 10.07
C LEU A 7 5.52 18.18 10.02
N ILE A 8 4.34 18.46 9.48
CA ILE A 8 3.28 17.47 9.28
C ILE A 8 3.78 16.36 8.36
N ALA A 9 4.42 16.71 7.24
CA ALA A 9 4.95 15.75 6.29
C ALA A 9 6.04 14.86 6.91
N LEU A 10 6.93 15.45 7.73
CA LEU A 10 7.98 14.71 8.42
C LEU A 10 7.39 13.76 9.45
N SER A 11 6.46 14.22 10.27
CA SER A 11 5.78 13.41 11.27
C SER A 11 5.06 12.22 10.61
N ARG A 12 4.38 12.47 9.50
CA ARG A 12 3.69 11.43 8.74
C ARG A 12 4.67 10.42 8.15
N ALA A 13 5.79 10.88 7.59
CA ALA A 13 6.83 10.01 7.06
C ALA A 13 7.40 9.08 8.13
N MET A 14 7.63 9.61 9.33
CA MET A 14 8.11 8.80 10.47
C MET A 14 7.08 7.75 10.88
N GLN A 15 5.80 8.09 10.91
CA GLN A 15 4.71 7.17 11.20
C GLN A 15 4.64 6.05 10.15
N LEU A 16 4.65 6.41 8.88
CA LEU A 16 4.62 5.45 7.77
C LEU A 16 5.85 4.55 7.77
N ARG A 17 7.01 5.08 8.12
CA ARG A 17 8.24 4.29 8.18
C ARG A 17 8.16 3.22 9.27
N ARG A 18 7.59 3.54 10.43
CA ARG A 18 7.35 2.55 11.49
C ARG A 18 6.37 1.47 11.03
N GLN A 19 5.29 1.88 10.38
CA GLN A 19 4.29 0.96 9.84
C GLN A 19 4.91 0.08 8.76
N PHE A 20 5.76 0.65 7.90
CA PHE A 20 6.43 -0.09 6.83
C PHE A 20 7.31 -1.22 7.36
N ARG A 21 7.93 -1.04 8.51
CA ARG A 21 8.71 -2.12 9.14
C ARG A 21 7.83 -3.33 9.46
N ALA A 22 6.61 -3.10 9.94
CA ALA A 22 5.65 -4.18 10.18
C ALA A 22 5.23 -4.84 8.86
N ILE A 23 5.06 -4.05 7.79
CA ILE A 23 4.77 -4.58 6.46
C ILE A 23 5.91 -5.44 5.94
N GLU A 24 7.15 -4.98 6.07
CA GLU A 24 8.34 -5.74 5.64
C GLU A 24 8.44 -7.07 6.37
N LYS A 25 8.19 -7.07 7.67
CA LYS A 25 8.20 -8.29 8.47
C LYS A 25 7.12 -9.26 8.00
N ALA A 26 5.91 -8.76 7.77
CA ALA A 26 4.81 -9.58 7.25
C ALA A 26 5.15 -10.18 5.88
N LEU A 27 5.78 -9.40 4.99
CA LEU A 27 6.21 -9.87 3.68
C LEU A 27 7.28 -10.97 3.78
N ALA A 28 8.23 -10.80 4.70
CA ALA A 28 9.32 -11.77 4.89
C ALA A 28 8.80 -13.13 5.38
N ASP A 29 7.71 -13.13 6.16
CA ASP A 29 7.14 -14.34 6.74
C ASP A 29 6.18 -15.07 5.79
N LEU A 30 5.82 -14.49 4.64
CA LEU A 30 4.90 -15.11 3.70
C LEU A 30 5.54 -16.23 2.91
N PRO A 31 4.89 -17.42 2.82
CA PRO A 31 5.32 -18.46 1.89
C PRO A 31 5.13 -18.00 0.44
N THR A 32 5.82 -18.66 -0.49
CA THR A 32 5.85 -18.27 -1.90
C THR A 32 4.45 -18.11 -2.51
N ASN A 33 3.55 -19.05 -2.22
CA ASN A 33 2.20 -19.01 -2.79
C ASN A 33 1.41 -17.79 -2.27
N ALA A 34 1.47 -17.52 -0.97
CA ALA A 34 0.82 -16.36 -0.38
C ALA A 34 1.40 -15.05 -0.91
N ARG A 35 2.72 -15.01 -1.14
CA ARG A 35 3.40 -13.84 -1.72
C ARG A 35 2.90 -13.56 -3.14
N ARG A 36 2.70 -14.60 -3.96
CA ARG A 36 2.16 -14.47 -5.31
C ARG A 36 0.70 -13.98 -5.29
N GLN A 37 -0.11 -14.49 -4.35
CA GLN A 37 -1.47 -14.01 -4.15
C GLN A 37 -1.47 -12.54 -3.77
N LEU A 38 -0.61 -12.14 -2.85
CA LEU A 38 -0.45 -10.74 -2.45
C LEU A 38 -0.04 -9.86 -3.62
N ALA A 39 0.88 -10.33 -4.45
CA ALA A 39 1.32 -9.60 -5.64
C ALA A 39 0.14 -9.33 -6.58
N ALA A 40 -0.68 -10.33 -6.84
CA ALA A 40 -1.86 -10.19 -7.71
C ALA A 40 -2.88 -9.21 -7.12
N ILE A 41 -3.16 -9.32 -5.82
CA ILE A 41 -4.08 -8.41 -5.11
C ILE A 41 -3.54 -6.98 -5.16
N SER A 42 -2.25 -6.79 -4.89
CA SER A 42 -1.61 -5.48 -4.87
C SER A 42 -1.65 -4.79 -6.23
N LEU A 43 -1.33 -5.52 -7.29
CA LEU A 43 -1.36 -4.98 -8.64
C LEU A 43 -2.77 -4.56 -9.05
N ARG A 44 -3.77 -5.33 -8.65
CA ARG A 44 -5.17 -5.02 -8.90
C ARG A 44 -5.64 -3.79 -8.12
N GLU A 45 -5.36 -3.75 -6.82
CA GLU A 45 -5.68 -2.59 -5.98
C GLU A 45 -5.03 -1.33 -6.54
N PHE A 46 -3.80 -1.45 -6.98
CA PHE A 46 -3.05 -0.36 -7.58
C PHE A 46 -3.72 0.14 -8.86
N ALA A 47 -4.15 -0.76 -9.73
CA ALA A 47 -4.83 -0.40 -10.97
C ALA A 47 -6.19 0.25 -10.71
N ASN A 48 -6.91 -0.19 -9.67
CA ASN A 48 -8.23 0.33 -9.33
C ASN A 48 -8.16 1.64 -8.55
N ALA A 49 -7.16 1.80 -7.69
CA ALA A 49 -7.03 2.96 -6.81
C ALA A 49 -6.89 4.29 -7.58
N SER A 50 -6.31 4.24 -8.77
CA SER A 50 -6.17 5.44 -9.60
C SER A 50 -7.50 5.90 -10.21
N LYS A 51 -8.54 5.06 -10.21
CA LYS A 51 -9.78 5.31 -10.96
C LYS A 51 -11.03 5.49 -10.11
N SER A 52 -11.16 4.85 -8.95
CA SER A 52 -12.45 4.81 -8.26
C SER A 52 -12.44 4.94 -6.74
N GLU A 53 -11.38 4.51 -6.03
CA GLU A 53 -11.44 4.46 -4.56
C GLU A 53 -11.01 5.73 -3.84
N PHE A 54 -10.14 6.53 -4.47
CA PHE A 54 -9.62 7.74 -3.84
C PHE A 54 -9.71 9.01 -4.70
N PRO A 55 -10.74 9.17 -5.58
CA PRO A 55 -10.82 10.39 -6.41
C PRO A 55 -11.00 11.65 -5.56
N HIS A 56 -11.61 11.52 -4.38
CA HIS A 56 -11.84 12.63 -3.46
C HIS A 56 -10.58 13.07 -2.70
N LEU A 57 -9.51 12.30 -2.75
CA LEU A 57 -8.25 12.63 -2.07
C LEU A 57 -7.36 13.55 -2.90
N TYR A 58 -7.55 13.55 -4.22
CA TYR A 58 -6.82 14.43 -5.10
C TYR A 58 -7.48 15.80 -5.11
N GLY A 59 -6.70 16.86 -4.87
CA GLY A 59 -7.19 18.22 -4.81
C GLY A 59 -7.61 18.72 -3.42
N THR A 60 -7.56 17.87 -2.39
CA THR A 60 -7.80 18.32 -1.01
C THR A 60 -6.57 19.05 -0.45
N PRO A 61 -6.75 20.01 0.49
CA PRO A 61 -5.62 20.62 1.17
C PRO A 61 -4.75 19.59 1.86
N PRO A 62 -3.42 19.85 2.00
CA PRO A 62 -2.49 18.87 2.58
C PRO A 62 -2.91 18.32 3.94
N GLU A 63 -3.44 19.14 4.83
CA GLU A 63 -3.86 18.70 6.16
C GLU A 63 -4.98 17.67 6.10
N MET A 64 -5.98 17.90 5.25
CA MET A 64 -7.10 16.97 5.05
C MET A 64 -6.68 15.72 4.30
N LYS A 65 -5.76 15.87 3.35
CA LYS A 65 -5.20 14.76 2.58
C LYS A 65 -4.51 13.75 3.48
N TYR A 66 -3.66 14.22 4.41
CA TYR A 66 -2.97 13.32 5.33
C TYR A 66 -3.91 12.59 6.28
N ARG A 67 -4.99 13.23 6.71
CA ARG A 67 -6.00 12.57 7.54
C ARG A 67 -6.69 11.44 6.78
N ALA A 68 -7.06 11.66 5.53
CA ALA A 68 -7.73 10.66 4.69
C ALA A 68 -6.80 9.48 4.36
N TRP A 69 -5.54 9.78 4.02
CA TRP A 69 -4.53 8.74 3.79
C TRP A 69 -4.27 7.93 5.06
N GLY A 70 -4.22 8.60 6.22
CA GLY A 70 -4.04 7.96 7.52
C GLY A 70 -5.10 6.93 7.80
N SER A 71 -6.36 7.23 7.50
CA SER A 71 -7.47 6.29 7.65
C SER A 71 -7.27 5.03 6.81
N GLY A 72 -6.81 5.17 5.56
CA GLY A 72 -6.53 4.03 4.68
C GLY A 72 -5.41 3.13 5.19
N THR A 73 -4.31 3.71 5.67
CA THR A 73 -3.20 2.93 6.23
C THR A 73 -3.60 2.25 7.54
N ASP A 74 -4.40 2.91 8.38
CA ASP A 74 -4.88 2.32 9.63
C ASP A 74 -5.80 1.12 9.37
N ILE A 75 -6.69 1.20 8.38
CA ILE A 75 -7.54 0.08 7.97
C ILE A 75 -6.66 -1.09 7.47
N GLY A 76 -5.63 -0.79 6.69
CA GLY A 76 -4.69 -1.80 6.22
C GLY A 76 -4.02 -2.56 7.36
N LEU A 77 -3.50 -1.82 8.35
CA LEU A 77 -2.87 -2.42 9.53
C LEU A 77 -3.86 -3.24 10.36
N GLU A 78 -5.09 -2.77 10.51
CA GLU A 78 -6.12 -3.50 11.24
C GLU A 78 -6.42 -4.84 10.57
N ARG A 79 -6.57 -4.86 9.26
CA ARG A 79 -6.80 -6.10 8.50
C ARG A 79 -5.65 -7.09 8.62
N MET A 80 -4.43 -6.62 8.78
CA MET A 80 -3.27 -7.48 8.99
C MET A 80 -3.32 -8.30 10.27
N ARG A 81 -4.17 -7.92 11.23
CA ARG A 81 -4.37 -8.63 12.50
C ARG A 81 -5.41 -9.73 12.41
N SER A 82 -6.07 -9.89 11.27
CA SER A 82 -7.10 -10.90 11.07
C SER A 82 -6.52 -12.32 11.09
N ASP A 83 -7.33 -13.28 11.55
CA ASP A 83 -6.99 -14.70 11.48
C ASP A 83 -7.08 -15.24 10.06
N SER A 84 -7.82 -14.56 9.17
CA SER A 84 -7.94 -14.95 7.78
C SER A 84 -6.74 -14.49 6.98
N LEU A 85 -6.07 -15.42 6.30
CA LEU A 85 -4.95 -15.11 5.42
C LEU A 85 -5.37 -14.12 4.32
N GLN A 86 -6.54 -14.32 3.73
CA GLN A 86 -7.05 -13.44 2.67
C GLN A 86 -7.23 -12.00 3.16
N VAL A 87 -7.79 -11.83 4.36
CA VAL A 87 -7.98 -10.51 4.95
C VAL A 87 -6.62 -9.86 5.25
N ARG A 88 -5.65 -10.63 5.79
CA ARG A 88 -4.30 -10.12 6.03
C ARG A 88 -3.62 -9.66 4.75
N LEU A 89 -3.72 -10.45 3.68
CA LEU A 89 -3.13 -10.09 2.39
C LEU A 89 -3.75 -8.81 1.82
N ARG A 90 -5.08 -8.66 1.90
CA ARG A 90 -5.76 -7.43 1.49
C ARG A 90 -5.32 -6.23 2.33
N GLY A 91 -5.07 -6.44 3.61
CA GLY A 91 -4.55 -5.39 4.49
C GLY A 91 -3.19 -4.88 4.06
N VAL A 92 -2.26 -5.79 3.76
CA VAL A 92 -0.94 -5.44 3.25
C VAL A 92 -1.04 -4.71 1.91
N ALA A 93 -1.86 -5.23 1.00
CA ALA A 93 -2.07 -4.61 -0.32
C ALA A 93 -2.64 -3.19 -0.18
N LEU A 94 -3.62 -3.00 0.69
CA LEU A 94 -4.22 -1.69 0.93
C LEU A 94 -3.18 -0.71 1.49
N TRP A 95 -2.41 -1.14 2.49
CA TRP A 95 -1.38 -0.28 3.08
C TRP A 95 -0.36 0.17 2.03
N LEU A 96 0.15 -0.77 1.24
CA LEU A 96 1.14 -0.46 0.20
C LEU A 96 0.57 0.50 -0.84
N THR A 97 -0.67 0.28 -1.27
CA THR A 97 -1.35 1.13 -2.26
C THR A 97 -1.54 2.55 -1.73
N VAL A 98 -2.06 2.69 -0.51
CA VAL A 98 -2.29 4.00 0.11
C VAL A 98 -0.97 4.73 0.31
N ALA A 99 0.04 4.06 0.86
CA ALA A 99 1.34 4.66 1.10
C ALA A 99 2.01 5.11 -0.21
N TYR A 100 1.88 4.32 -1.27
CA TYR A 100 2.37 4.70 -2.59
C TYR A 100 1.72 6.01 -3.07
N HIS A 101 0.40 6.08 -3.05
CA HIS A 101 -0.32 7.26 -3.55
C HIS A 101 -0.08 8.49 -2.68
N GLU A 102 0.01 8.31 -1.38
CA GLU A 102 0.30 9.41 -0.45
C GLU A 102 1.67 10.03 -0.71
N THR A 103 2.67 9.22 -1.00
CA THR A 103 4.07 9.66 -1.13
C THR A 103 4.48 9.99 -2.56
N LYS A 104 3.69 9.62 -3.55
CA LYS A 104 4.04 9.68 -4.97
C LYS A 104 4.49 11.06 -5.44
N ASP A 105 3.75 12.11 -5.10
CA ASP A 105 4.02 13.46 -5.57
C ASP A 105 4.50 14.38 -4.46
N SER A 106 4.97 13.82 -3.35
CA SER A 106 5.43 14.63 -2.23
C SER A 106 6.73 15.36 -2.56
N PRO A 107 6.83 16.66 -2.25
CA PRO A 107 8.07 17.42 -2.45
C PRO A 107 9.10 17.18 -1.32
N PHE A 108 8.75 16.43 -0.28
CA PHE A 108 9.60 16.25 0.91
C PHE A 108 10.48 15.00 0.79
N GLY A 109 11.78 15.17 1.10
CA GLY A 109 12.77 14.12 0.91
C GLY A 109 12.49 12.83 1.68
N GLU A 110 11.99 12.93 2.90
CA GLU A 110 11.63 11.80 3.74
C GLU A 110 10.51 10.96 3.12
N GLN A 111 9.50 11.63 2.55
CA GLN A 111 8.40 10.94 1.86
C GLN A 111 8.84 10.37 0.52
N GLN A 112 9.71 11.06 -0.20
CA GLN A 112 10.29 10.56 -1.45
C GLN A 112 11.09 9.27 -1.22
N GLU A 113 11.86 9.22 -0.14
CA GLU A 113 12.63 8.03 0.23
C GLU A 113 11.70 6.86 0.57
N LEU A 114 10.66 7.12 1.35
CA LEU A 114 9.67 6.12 1.67
C LEU A 114 8.95 5.62 0.42
N HIS A 115 8.64 6.53 -0.51
CA HIS A 115 8.05 6.16 -1.80
C HIS A 115 8.94 5.17 -2.55
N ARG A 116 10.24 5.42 -2.60
CA ARG A 116 11.19 4.50 -3.24
C ARG A 116 11.19 3.12 -2.57
N GLN A 117 11.11 3.07 -1.24
CA GLN A 117 11.04 1.81 -0.50
C GLN A 117 9.75 1.04 -0.80
N VAL A 118 8.61 1.72 -0.83
CA VAL A 118 7.32 1.11 -1.17
C VAL A 118 7.33 0.60 -2.62
N MET A 119 7.87 1.38 -3.55
CA MET A 119 8.03 0.98 -4.94
C MET A 119 8.87 -0.28 -5.08
N ARG A 120 9.97 -0.34 -4.32
CA ARG A 120 10.86 -1.51 -4.33
C ARG A 120 10.13 -2.77 -3.84
N ALA A 121 9.33 -2.63 -2.78
CA ALA A 121 8.52 -3.73 -2.25
C ALA A 121 7.48 -4.20 -3.28
N LEU A 122 6.79 -3.27 -3.94
CA LEU A 122 5.80 -3.59 -4.98
C LEU A 122 6.44 -4.29 -6.18
N ARG A 123 7.62 -3.85 -6.61
CA ARG A 123 8.36 -4.49 -7.70
C ARG A 123 8.78 -5.91 -7.32
N ALA A 124 9.27 -6.09 -6.10
CA ALA A 124 9.66 -7.42 -5.61
C ALA A 124 8.47 -8.38 -5.59
N LEU A 125 7.29 -7.89 -5.20
CA LEU A 125 6.07 -8.69 -5.24
C LEU A 125 5.71 -9.06 -6.69
N LYS A 126 5.73 -8.10 -7.59
CA LYS A 126 5.46 -8.34 -9.01
C LYS A 126 6.40 -9.39 -9.59
N ASP A 127 7.69 -9.28 -9.27
CA ASP A 127 8.71 -10.19 -9.77
C ASP A 127 8.58 -11.60 -9.17
N SER A 128 7.84 -11.77 -8.08
CA SER A 128 7.57 -13.09 -7.51
C SER A 128 6.58 -13.92 -8.33
N ILE A 129 5.83 -13.29 -9.24
CA ILE A 129 4.91 -13.98 -10.13
C ILE A 129 5.69 -14.43 -11.37
N PRO A 130 5.69 -15.75 -11.69
CA PRO A 130 6.35 -16.22 -12.91
C PRO A 130 5.77 -15.57 -14.16
N GLN A 131 6.66 -15.28 -15.12
CA GLN A 131 6.27 -14.71 -16.39
C GLN A 131 5.29 -15.67 -17.11
N GLY A 132 4.15 -15.14 -17.55
CA GLY A 132 3.10 -15.93 -18.20
C GLY A 132 1.99 -16.41 -17.27
N GLU A 133 2.16 -16.35 -15.95
CA GLU A 133 1.15 -16.73 -14.97
C GLU A 133 0.31 -15.56 -14.45
N LEU A 134 0.64 -14.33 -14.86
CA LEU A 134 0.04 -13.12 -14.30
C LEU A 134 -1.48 -13.12 -14.42
N LYS A 135 -2.01 -13.53 -15.58
CA LYS A 135 -3.47 -13.58 -15.81
C LYS A 135 -4.17 -14.55 -14.85
N GLN A 136 -3.56 -15.70 -14.59
CA GLN A 136 -4.10 -16.71 -13.68
C GLN A 136 -4.19 -16.18 -12.26
N TRP A 137 -3.13 -15.53 -11.80
CA TRP A 137 -3.10 -14.94 -10.46
C TRP A 137 -4.10 -13.80 -10.31
N PHE A 138 -4.27 -12.96 -11.35
CA PHE A 138 -5.30 -11.92 -11.35
C PHE A 138 -6.71 -12.49 -11.28
N ALA A 139 -7.00 -13.55 -12.04
CA ALA A 139 -8.30 -14.20 -12.01
C ALA A 139 -8.60 -14.77 -10.62
N ALA A 140 -7.63 -15.43 -9.98
CA ALA A 140 -7.77 -15.96 -8.65
C ALA A 140 -8.01 -14.86 -7.61
N ALA A 141 -7.32 -13.72 -7.72
CA ALA A 141 -7.52 -12.58 -6.84
C ALA A 141 -8.92 -11.98 -7.02
N ASN A 142 -9.44 -11.93 -8.25
CA ASN A 142 -10.79 -11.46 -8.53
C ASN A 142 -11.84 -12.36 -7.87
N GLU A 143 -11.70 -13.67 -7.99
CA GLU A 143 -12.61 -14.64 -7.38
C GLU A 143 -12.59 -14.51 -5.85
N ALA A 144 -11.42 -14.39 -5.24
CA ALA A 144 -11.27 -14.22 -3.80
C ALA A 144 -11.94 -12.94 -3.28
N GLN A 145 -11.99 -11.88 -4.09
CA GLN A 145 -12.66 -10.63 -3.71
C GLN A 145 -14.16 -10.67 -3.95
N ALA A 146 -14.64 -11.43 -4.93
CA ALA A 146 -16.05 -11.61 -5.21
C ALA A 146 -16.75 -12.48 -4.15
N ALA A 147 -16.00 -13.34 -3.50
CA ALA A 147 -16.51 -14.15 -2.41
C ALA A 147 -16.53 -13.37 -1.09
#